data_e8b998f81dbccb409ecaff4a3504e920
#
_entry.id   e8b998f81dbccb409ecaff4a3504e920
#
_cell.length_a   1.000
_cell.length_b   1.000
_cell.length_c   1.000
_cell.angle_alpha   90.00
_cell.angle_beta   90.00
_cell.angle_gamma   90.00
#
_symmetry.space_group_name_H-M   'P 1'
#
loop_
_entity.id
_entity.type
_entity.pdbx_description
1 polymer ?
#
loop_
_entity_poly.entity_id
_entity_poly.type
_entity_poly.pdbx_seq_one_letter_code
_entity_poly.pdbx_strand_id
1 'polypeptide(L)'
;MNARKDSEPDTTKNRTTVEPKSEREIVVTRTFDAPARIVFQAWTTPALFKRWWVPKSMPLALLSYEADIRTGGAYRLVFDVDGTKTMAFFGKYIEVTPHSRIVWTNDESGEDGAISTVTFEEKGGKTLMVLHELYRSKEARDAALASGAYDGMGETFEQLDEVLVTLESGEPLR
;
A
#
# COMPACT_ATOMS: atom_id res chain seq x y z
N MET A 1 -24.85 6.38 -31.32
CA MET A 1 -24.82 6.34 -30.48
C MET A 1 -23.98 5.83 -29.54
N ASN A 2 -22.92 5.49 -29.63
CA ASN A 2 -22.02 5.02 -28.73
C ASN A 2 -21.03 5.99 -28.25
N ALA A 3 -21.22 7.24 -28.59
CA ALA A 3 -20.31 8.25 -28.19
C ALA A 3 -20.19 8.34 -26.67
N ARG A 4 -21.31 8.07 -26.00
CA ARG A 4 -21.27 8.13 -24.59
C ARG A 4 -20.36 7.13 -23.98
N LYS A 5 -20.35 5.95 -24.51
CA LYS A 5 -19.49 4.92 -24.02
C LYS A 5 -18.05 5.30 -24.24
N ASP A 6 -17.75 5.87 -25.38
CA ASP A 6 -16.39 6.22 -25.68
C ASP A 6 -15.90 7.38 -24.84
N SER A 7 -16.79 8.21 -24.36
CA SER A 7 -16.37 9.37 -23.61
C SER A 7 -16.26 9.11 -22.13
N GLU A 8 -16.64 7.95 -21.66
CA GLU A 8 -16.51 7.64 -20.26
C GLU A 8 -15.04 7.49 -19.89
N PRO A 9 -14.62 8.05 -18.77
CA PRO A 9 -13.23 7.87 -18.37
C PRO A 9 -12.95 6.41 -18.10
N ASP A 10 -11.77 5.98 -18.46
CA ASP A 10 -11.37 4.62 -18.20
C ASP A 10 -10.90 4.53 -16.75
N THR A 11 -11.83 4.33 -15.82
CA THR A 11 -11.50 4.27 -14.42
C THR A 11 -10.95 2.93 -14.00
N THR A 12 -11.02 1.90 -14.87
CA THR A 12 -10.54 0.59 -14.47
C THR A 12 -9.03 0.53 -14.32
N LYS A 13 -8.29 1.34 -15.06
CA LYS A 13 -6.85 1.34 -14.92
C LYS A 13 -6.40 1.85 -13.58
N ASN A 14 -7.12 2.81 -13.01
CA ASN A 14 -6.76 3.40 -11.73
C ASN A 14 -7.68 2.92 -10.63
N ARG A 15 -8.30 1.79 -10.83
CA ARG A 15 -9.18 1.21 -9.85
C ARG A 15 -8.39 0.21 -9.02
N THR A 16 -8.59 0.27 -7.71
CA THR A 16 -7.98 -0.71 -6.81
C THR A 16 -8.79 -1.99 -6.83
N THR A 17 -8.14 -3.11 -7.10
CA THR A 17 -8.80 -4.42 -7.01
C THR A 17 -8.18 -5.22 -5.91
N VAL A 18 -9.01 -5.98 -5.19
CA VAL A 18 -8.58 -6.87 -4.11
C VAL A 18 -9.17 -8.23 -4.43
N GLU A 19 -8.31 -9.22 -4.64
CA GLU A 19 -8.77 -10.54 -5.04
C GLU A 19 -8.10 -11.65 -4.23
N PRO A 20 -8.87 -12.58 -3.65
CA PRO A 20 -8.28 -13.79 -3.09
C PRO A 20 -7.80 -14.64 -4.25
N LYS A 21 -6.50 -14.87 -4.31
CA LYS A 21 -5.92 -15.62 -5.41
C LYS A 21 -5.84 -17.12 -5.12
N SER A 22 -5.71 -17.47 -3.87
CA SER A 22 -5.69 -18.86 -3.42
C SER A 22 -6.16 -18.89 -1.99
N GLU A 23 -6.14 -20.07 -1.37
CA GLU A 23 -6.56 -20.18 0.03
C GLU A 23 -5.70 -19.36 0.97
N ARG A 24 -4.46 -19.04 0.58
CA ARG A 24 -3.53 -18.34 1.45
C ARG A 24 -3.13 -16.99 0.89
N GLU A 25 -3.62 -16.57 -0.27
CA GLU A 25 -3.12 -15.39 -0.94
C GLU A 25 -4.20 -14.36 -1.22
N ILE A 26 -3.86 -13.08 -1.02
CA ILE A 26 -4.68 -11.97 -1.46
C ILE A 26 -3.80 -11.08 -2.33
N VAL A 27 -4.33 -10.63 -3.45
CA VAL A 27 -3.61 -9.77 -4.38
C VAL A 27 -4.36 -8.47 -4.55
N VAL A 28 -3.66 -7.36 -4.33
CA VAL A 28 -4.20 -6.02 -4.53
C VAL A 28 -3.46 -5.41 -5.70
N THR A 29 -4.21 -4.90 -6.69
CA THR A 29 -3.61 -4.31 -7.89
C THR A 29 -4.09 -2.90 -8.09
N ARG A 30 -3.22 -2.05 -8.57
CA ARG A 30 -3.56 -0.67 -8.88
C ARG A 30 -2.53 -0.11 -9.87
N THR A 31 -2.99 0.61 -10.87
CA THR A 31 -2.10 1.35 -11.79
C THR A 31 -2.04 2.80 -11.35
N PHE A 32 -0.83 3.35 -11.32
CA PHE A 32 -0.60 4.75 -10.98
C PHE A 32 -0.04 5.50 -12.18
N ASP A 33 -0.43 6.77 -12.33
CA ASP A 33 -0.02 7.60 -13.46
C ASP A 33 1.29 8.29 -13.17
N ALA A 34 2.30 7.51 -12.86
CA ALA A 34 3.64 8.03 -12.52
C ALA A 34 4.67 6.93 -12.79
N PRO A 35 5.92 7.31 -13.07
CA PRO A 35 6.96 6.30 -13.29
C PRO A 35 7.29 5.54 -11.99
N ALA A 36 7.83 4.35 -12.14
CA ALA A 36 8.07 3.47 -11.00
C ALA A 36 8.98 4.09 -9.95
N ARG A 37 9.99 4.85 -10.36
CA ARG A 37 10.88 5.49 -9.39
C ARG A 37 10.14 6.47 -8.50
N ILE A 38 9.11 7.14 -9.03
CA ILE A 38 8.32 8.10 -8.25
C ILE A 38 7.37 7.37 -7.30
N VAL A 39 6.72 6.32 -7.78
CA VAL A 39 5.84 5.52 -6.92
C VAL A 39 6.67 4.88 -5.81
N PHE A 40 7.82 4.34 -6.13
CA PHE A 40 8.72 3.73 -5.15
C PHE A 40 9.19 4.77 -4.13
N GLN A 41 9.48 5.98 -4.58
CA GLN A 41 9.88 7.07 -3.68
C GLN A 41 8.78 7.38 -2.66
N ALA A 42 7.53 7.41 -3.09
CA ALA A 42 6.41 7.67 -2.19
C ALA A 42 6.25 6.56 -1.14
N TRP A 43 6.61 5.34 -1.49
CA TRP A 43 6.57 4.22 -0.57
C TRP A 43 7.74 4.21 0.41
N THR A 44 8.90 4.71 0.00
CA THR A 44 10.12 4.53 0.76
C THR A 44 10.65 5.78 1.44
N THR A 45 9.93 6.90 1.32
CA THR A 45 10.28 8.13 2.03
C THR A 45 9.29 8.31 3.18
N PRO A 46 9.73 8.20 4.43
CA PRO A 46 8.79 8.23 5.57
C PRO A 46 7.88 9.46 5.58
N ALA A 47 8.41 10.63 5.25
CA ALA A 47 7.58 11.84 5.23
C ALA A 47 6.47 11.76 4.19
N LEU A 48 6.74 11.10 3.06
CA LEU A 48 5.73 10.93 2.02
C LEU A 48 4.75 9.82 2.37
N PHE A 49 5.27 8.71 2.89
CA PHE A 49 4.45 7.57 3.27
C PHE A 49 3.37 7.96 4.28
N LYS A 50 3.71 8.79 5.24
CA LYS A 50 2.76 9.25 6.24
C LYS A 50 1.58 10.01 5.66
N ARG A 51 1.75 10.58 4.48
CA ARG A 51 0.71 11.40 3.86
C ARG A 51 -0.40 10.58 3.22
N TRP A 52 -0.14 9.33 2.87
CA TRP A 52 -1.12 8.57 2.11
C TRP A 52 -1.50 7.22 2.72
N TRP A 53 -0.73 6.69 3.67
CA TRP A 53 -0.92 5.32 4.15
C TRP A 53 -2.26 5.10 4.88
N VAL A 54 -2.69 6.05 5.69
CA VAL A 54 -3.90 5.89 6.49
C VAL A 54 -5.06 6.60 5.82
N PRO A 55 -6.17 5.88 5.53
CA PRO A 55 -7.36 6.54 4.98
C PRO A 55 -7.86 7.62 5.92
N LYS A 56 -8.12 8.80 5.39
CA LYS A 56 -8.57 9.92 6.20
C LYS A 56 -9.93 9.67 6.84
N SER A 57 -10.72 8.78 6.25
CA SER A 57 -12.05 8.46 6.80
C SER A 57 -11.99 7.54 8.01
N MET A 58 -10.82 6.98 8.32
CA MET A 58 -10.70 6.08 9.46
C MET A 58 -10.31 6.82 10.72
N PRO A 59 -10.82 6.39 11.89
CA PRO A 59 -10.50 7.03 13.16
C PRO A 59 -9.14 6.56 13.69
N LEU A 60 -8.12 6.67 12.86
CA LEU A 60 -6.76 6.28 13.20
C LEU A 60 -5.85 7.47 13.01
N ALA A 61 -4.97 7.71 13.94
CA ALA A 61 -3.96 8.75 13.81
C ALA A 61 -2.58 8.10 13.92
N LEU A 62 -1.73 8.35 12.95
CA LEU A 62 -0.38 7.81 12.97
C LEU A 62 0.46 8.65 13.93
N LEU A 63 0.84 8.05 15.04
CA LEU A 63 1.62 8.73 16.08
C LEU A 63 3.10 8.70 15.77
N SER A 64 3.61 7.59 15.25
CA SER A 64 5.01 7.51 14.88
C SER A 64 5.21 6.51 13.77
N TYR A 65 6.24 6.74 12.98
CA TYR A 65 6.66 5.82 11.93
C TYR A 65 8.17 5.85 11.87
N GLU A 66 8.79 4.72 12.15
CA GLU A 66 10.23 4.56 12.06
C GLU A 66 10.49 3.43 11.07
N ALA A 67 11.37 3.67 10.11
CA ALA A 67 11.65 2.66 9.10
C ALA A 67 13.07 2.81 8.61
N ASP A 68 13.78 1.67 8.57
CA ASP A 68 15.09 1.58 7.96
C ASP A 68 14.87 0.77 6.67
N ILE A 69 14.54 1.48 5.59
CA ILE A 69 14.01 0.84 4.38
C ILE A 69 15.15 0.34 3.51
N ARG A 70 15.66 -0.82 3.87
CA ARG A 70 16.70 -1.52 3.13
C ARG A 70 16.57 -3.00 3.47
N THR A 71 17.14 -3.85 2.63
CA THR A 71 17.16 -5.28 2.92
C THR A 71 17.81 -5.50 4.29
N GLY A 72 17.10 -6.17 5.17
CA GLY A 72 17.55 -6.43 6.54
C GLY A 72 17.17 -5.37 7.55
N GLY A 73 16.58 -4.25 7.12
CA GLY A 73 16.12 -3.22 8.04
C GLY A 73 14.78 -3.57 8.66
N ALA A 74 14.28 -2.70 9.54
CA ALA A 74 13.03 -2.93 10.26
C ALA A 74 12.18 -1.69 10.23
N TYR A 75 10.88 -1.88 10.53
CA TYR A 75 9.95 -0.76 10.58
C TYR A 75 9.00 -0.91 11.76
N ARG A 76 8.43 0.23 12.19
CA ARG A 76 7.43 0.24 13.25
C ARG A 76 6.51 1.44 13.05
N LEU A 77 5.19 1.17 13.00
CA LEU A 77 4.17 2.21 12.96
C LEU A 77 3.35 2.11 14.23
N VAL A 78 3.04 3.23 14.84
CA VAL A 78 2.17 3.26 16.02
C VAL A 78 1.02 4.19 15.73
N PHE A 79 -0.20 3.69 15.95
CA PHE A 79 -1.43 4.43 15.72
C PHE A 79 -2.18 4.67 17.01
N ASP A 80 -2.86 5.81 17.08
CA ASP A 80 -3.86 6.06 18.10
C ASP A 80 -5.21 5.64 17.55
N VAL A 81 -5.95 4.84 18.31
CA VAL A 81 -7.26 4.35 17.89
C VAL A 81 -8.31 5.05 18.74
N ASP A 82 -9.05 5.97 18.14
CA ASP A 82 -10.15 6.70 18.82
C ASP A 82 -9.71 7.47 20.05
N GLY A 83 -8.43 7.79 20.18
CA GLY A 83 -7.94 8.50 21.35
C GLY A 83 -7.93 7.67 22.63
N THR A 84 -8.18 6.36 22.53
CA THR A 84 -8.31 5.53 23.73
C THR A 84 -7.21 4.50 23.88
N LYS A 85 -6.59 4.08 22.79
CA LYS A 85 -5.55 3.05 22.86
C LYS A 85 -4.65 3.15 21.66
N THR A 86 -3.50 2.49 21.74
CA THR A 86 -2.55 2.49 20.65
C THR A 86 -2.45 1.09 20.04
N MET A 87 -2.11 1.04 18.76
CA MET A 87 -1.83 -0.18 18.03
C MET A 87 -0.49 -0.02 17.34
N ALA A 88 0.31 -1.08 17.34
CA ALA A 88 1.60 -1.06 16.68
C ALA A 88 1.66 -2.11 15.59
N PHE A 89 2.25 -1.74 14.46
CA PHE A 89 2.55 -2.66 13.37
C PHE A 89 4.05 -2.62 13.15
N PHE A 90 4.68 -3.76 13.07
CA PHE A 90 6.13 -3.80 12.96
C PHE A 90 6.60 -5.07 12.24
N GLY A 91 7.80 -5.01 11.72
CA GLY A 91 8.37 -6.14 11.01
C GLY A 91 9.72 -5.82 10.43
N LYS A 92 10.14 -6.65 9.51
CA LYS A 92 11.46 -6.51 8.87
C LYS A 92 11.31 -6.51 7.37
N TYR A 93 12.25 -5.83 6.70
CA TYR A 93 12.31 -5.86 5.25
C TYR A 93 13.18 -7.04 4.82
N ILE A 94 12.56 -8.00 4.15
CA ILE A 94 13.26 -9.16 3.62
C ILE A 94 14.05 -8.75 2.38
N GLU A 95 13.47 -7.88 1.58
CA GLU A 95 14.10 -7.41 0.35
C GLU A 95 13.65 -6.00 0.03
N VAL A 96 14.58 -5.15 -0.35
CA VAL A 96 14.26 -3.84 -0.93
C VAL A 96 15.12 -3.69 -2.17
N THR A 97 14.46 -3.77 -3.34
CA THR A 97 15.13 -3.60 -4.62
C THR A 97 14.61 -2.31 -5.23
N PRO A 98 15.46 -1.29 -5.37
CA PRO A 98 15.01 0.03 -5.80
C PRO A 98 14.17 -0.01 -7.06
N HIS A 99 13.08 0.69 -6.99
CA HIS A 99 12.14 0.95 -8.07
C HIS A 99 11.33 -0.27 -8.54
N SER A 100 11.56 -1.47 -7.94
CA SER A 100 10.86 -2.65 -8.45
C SER A 100 10.17 -3.51 -7.38
N ARG A 101 10.72 -3.60 -6.14
CA ARG A 101 10.18 -4.61 -5.24
C ARG A 101 10.51 -4.34 -3.78
N ILE A 102 9.52 -4.51 -2.90
CA ILE A 102 9.73 -4.47 -1.45
C ILE A 102 9.01 -5.67 -0.85
N VAL A 103 9.71 -6.43 0.01
CA VAL A 103 9.14 -7.58 0.70
C VAL A 103 9.32 -7.37 2.19
N TRP A 104 8.24 -7.52 2.96
CA TRP A 104 8.34 -7.32 4.41
C TRP A 104 7.47 -8.31 5.17
N THR A 105 7.77 -8.45 6.47
CA THR A 105 6.99 -9.27 7.37
C THR A 105 6.01 -8.41 8.15
N ASN A 106 5.02 -9.04 8.74
CA ASN A 106 4.03 -8.37 9.60
C ASN A 106 4.07 -9.09 10.94
N ASP A 107 5.03 -8.70 11.80
CA ASP A 107 5.35 -9.46 12.99
C ASP A 107 4.38 -9.22 14.15
N GLU A 108 3.57 -8.17 14.08
CA GLU A 108 2.58 -7.91 15.13
C GLU A 108 1.54 -9.03 15.22
N SER A 109 1.35 -9.78 14.15
CA SER A 109 0.41 -10.90 14.13
C SER A 109 1.09 -12.23 14.43
N GLY A 110 2.36 -12.19 14.81
CA GLY A 110 3.09 -13.40 15.12
C GLY A 110 3.17 -14.33 13.91
N GLU A 111 2.90 -15.59 14.13
CA GLU A 111 2.98 -16.58 13.04
C GLU A 111 1.88 -16.40 12.01
N ASP A 112 0.79 -15.72 12.36
CA ASP A 112 -0.30 -15.52 11.42
C ASP A 112 -0.08 -14.31 10.52
N GLY A 113 1.01 -13.58 10.70
CA GLY A 113 1.29 -12.43 9.87
C GLY A 113 1.64 -12.82 8.45
N ALA A 114 1.13 -12.04 7.50
CA ALA A 114 1.42 -12.29 6.09
C ALA A 114 2.84 -11.88 5.74
N ILE A 115 3.37 -12.47 4.68
CA ILE A 115 4.55 -11.93 4.01
C ILE A 115 4.00 -11.07 2.89
N SER A 116 4.34 -9.80 2.93
CA SER A 116 3.84 -8.82 1.97
C SER A 116 4.91 -8.52 0.94
N THR A 117 4.51 -8.53 -0.33
CA THR A 117 5.39 -8.22 -1.44
C THR A 117 4.71 -7.19 -2.31
N VAL A 118 5.34 -6.03 -2.49
CA VAL A 118 4.83 -5.07 -3.46
C VAL A 118 5.83 -4.96 -4.60
N THR A 119 5.31 -5.00 -5.82
CA THR A 119 6.13 -4.85 -7.03
C THR A 119 5.64 -3.65 -7.82
N PHE A 120 6.57 -3.04 -8.54
CA PHE A 120 6.30 -1.86 -9.34
C PHE A 120 6.81 -2.13 -10.75
N GLU A 121 5.89 -2.20 -11.71
CA GLU A 121 6.26 -2.46 -13.10
C GLU A 121 5.85 -1.27 -13.95
N GLU A 122 6.81 -0.63 -14.57
CA GLU A 122 6.54 0.56 -15.37
C GLU A 122 6.27 0.21 -16.81
N LYS A 123 5.23 0.85 -17.38
CA LYS A 123 4.94 0.75 -18.80
C LYS A 123 4.41 2.08 -19.27
N GLY A 124 5.09 2.71 -20.23
CA GLY A 124 4.59 3.94 -20.82
C GLY A 124 4.43 5.08 -19.82
N GLY A 125 5.32 5.17 -18.85
CA GLY A 125 5.25 6.23 -17.85
C GLY A 125 4.26 6.00 -16.74
N LYS A 126 3.59 4.86 -16.75
CA LYS A 126 2.64 4.47 -15.70
C LYS A 126 3.20 3.25 -15.00
N THR A 127 2.76 3.03 -13.76
CA THR A 127 3.27 1.92 -12.96
C THR A 127 2.12 1.01 -12.55
N LEU A 128 2.25 -0.27 -12.85
CA LEU A 128 1.37 -1.28 -12.30
C LEU A 128 1.95 -1.71 -10.96
N MET A 129 1.20 -1.48 -9.91
CA MET A 129 1.60 -1.90 -8.56
C MET A 129 0.80 -3.13 -8.19
N VAL A 130 1.49 -4.16 -7.73
CA VAL A 130 0.87 -5.39 -7.26
C VAL A 130 1.32 -5.63 -5.83
N LEU A 131 0.37 -5.66 -4.91
CA LEU A 131 0.64 -5.99 -3.52
C LEU A 131 0.15 -7.41 -3.28
N HIS A 132 1.06 -8.30 -2.99
CA HIS A 132 0.77 -9.71 -2.79
C HIS A 132 0.94 -10.04 -1.32
N GLU A 133 -0.11 -10.60 -0.70
CA GLU A 133 -0.09 -10.98 0.70
C GLU A 133 -0.19 -12.49 0.78
N LEU A 134 0.82 -13.11 1.37
CA LEU A 134 0.83 -14.56 1.54
C LEU A 134 0.66 -14.88 3.01
N TYR A 135 -0.46 -15.48 3.36
CA TYR A 135 -0.78 -15.84 4.73
C TYR A 135 -0.31 -17.27 5.03
N ARG A 136 -0.10 -17.53 6.29
CA ARG A 136 0.34 -18.83 6.75
C ARG A 136 -0.71 -19.92 6.52
N SER A 137 -1.99 -19.54 6.60
CA SER A 137 -3.07 -20.51 6.50
C SER A 137 -4.30 -19.86 5.88
N LYS A 138 -5.25 -20.69 5.48
CA LYS A 138 -6.53 -20.22 4.99
C LYS A 138 -7.25 -19.44 6.08
N GLU A 139 -7.17 -19.94 7.32
CA GLU A 139 -7.83 -19.29 8.45
C GLU A 139 -7.28 -17.88 8.68
N ALA A 140 -5.96 -17.71 8.59
CA ALA A 140 -5.36 -16.39 8.76
C ALA A 140 -5.80 -15.46 7.64
N ARG A 141 -5.84 -15.95 6.40
CA ARG A 141 -6.32 -15.15 5.28
C ARG A 141 -7.77 -14.74 5.46
N ASP A 142 -8.63 -15.69 5.84
CA ASP A 142 -10.03 -15.41 6.03
C ASP A 142 -10.26 -14.40 7.15
N ALA A 143 -9.49 -14.51 8.23
CA ALA A 143 -9.57 -13.56 9.32
C ALA A 143 -9.19 -12.15 8.87
N ALA A 144 -8.18 -12.02 8.02
CA ALA A 144 -7.76 -10.73 7.50
C ALA A 144 -8.85 -10.10 6.64
N LEU A 145 -9.49 -10.91 5.78
CA LEU A 145 -10.59 -10.40 4.96
C LEU A 145 -11.76 -9.97 5.84
N ALA A 146 -12.08 -10.76 6.86
CA ALA A 146 -13.22 -10.45 7.73
C ALA A 146 -12.97 -9.25 8.62
N SER A 147 -11.70 -8.93 8.90
CA SER A 147 -11.36 -7.82 9.79
C SER A 147 -11.58 -6.46 9.15
N GLY A 148 -11.77 -6.40 7.83
CA GLY A 148 -11.90 -5.14 7.13
C GLY A 148 -10.56 -4.52 6.77
N ALA A 149 -9.45 -5.26 6.92
CA ALA A 149 -8.12 -4.71 6.67
C ALA A 149 -7.95 -4.19 5.24
N TYR A 150 -8.72 -4.73 4.29
CA TYR A 150 -8.59 -4.34 2.90
C TYR A 150 -9.63 -3.31 2.45
N ASP A 151 -10.57 -2.96 3.33
CA ASP A 151 -11.69 -2.11 2.92
C ASP A 151 -11.28 -0.68 2.61
N GLY A 152 -10.21 -0.20 3.24
CA GLY A 152 -9.77 1.17 3.02
C GLY A 152 -8.72 1.35 1.94
N MET A 153 -8.33 0.29 1.25
CA MET A 153 -7.22 0.39 0.31
C MET A 153 -7.51 1.29 -0.88
N GLY A 154 -8.76 1.32 -1.33
CA GLY A 154 -9.12 2.23 -2.42
C GLY A 154 -8.84 3.68 -2.05
N GLU A 155 -9.27 4.07 -0.86
CA GLU A 155 -9.04 5.43 -0.37
C GLU A 155 -7.54 5.70 -0.17
N THR A 156 -6.83 4.74 0.40
CA THR A 156 -5.39 4.85 0.61
C THR A 156 -4.67 5.15 -0.70
N PHE A 157 -4.99 4.41 -1.76
CA PHE A 157 -4.30 4.59 -3.02
C PHE A 157 -4.76 5.83 -3.78
N GLU A 158 -5.97 6.33 -3.51
CA GLU A 158 -6.37 7.64 -4.02
C GLU A 158 -5.56 8.74 -3.34
N GLN A 159 -5.26 8.57 -2.07
CA GLN A 159 -4.40 9.51 -1.37
C GLN A 159 -2.98 9.46 -1.92
N LEU A 160 -2.52 8.27 -2.30
CA LEU A 160 -1.23 8.15 -2.95
C LEU A 160 -1.21 8.90 -4.29
N ASP A 161 -2.31 8.82 -5.06
CA ASP A 161 -2.39 9.58 -6.30
C ASP A 161 -2.10 11.05 -6.07
N GLU A 162 -2.64 11.63 -5.00
CA GLU A 162 -2.44 13.05 -4.69
C GLU A 162 -0.98 13.36 -4.40
N VAL A 163 -0.31 12.47 -3.69
CA VAL A 163 1.11 12.63 -3.39
C VAL A 163 1.93 12.58 -4.67
N LEU A 164 1.57 11.64 -5.56
CA LEU A 164 2.31 11.48 -6.82
C LEU A 164 2.19 12.71 -7.71
N VAL A 165 1.01 13.32 -7.74
CA VAL A 165 0.83 14.55 -8.50
C VAL A 165 1.76 15.63 -7.98
N THR A 166 1.86 15.77 -6.66
CA THR A 166 2.75 16.76 -6.05
C THR A 166 4.21 16.50 -6.43
N LEU A 167 4.63 15.23 -6.37
CA LEU A 167 6.01 14.89 -6.70
C LEU A 167 6.33 15.15 -8.15
N GLU A 168 5.41 14.85 -9.04
CA GLU A 168 5.65 15.05 -10.47
C GLU A 168 5.60 16.50 -10.86
N SER A 169 4.85 17.32 -10.15
CA SER A 169 4.78 18.74 -10.45
C SER A 169 6.02 19.50 -9.96
N GLY A 170 6.87 18.84 -9.17
CA GLY A 170 8.05 19.48 -8.62
C GLY A 170 7.76 20.42 -7.48
N GLU A 171 6.58 20.39 -6.92
CA GLU A 171 6.25 21.25 -5.80
C GLU A 171 7.00 20.84 -4.54
N PRO A 172 7.37 21.81 -3.69
CA PRO A 172 8.07 21.45 -2.47
C PRO A 172 7.20 20.63 -1.54
N LEU A 173 7.84 19.74 -0.79
CA LEU A 173 7.14 18.97 0.21
C LEU A 173 6.76 19.82 1.40
N ARG A 174 5.65 19.52 2.02
CA ARG A 174 5.20 20.27 3.17
C ARG A 174 5.00 19.44 4.39
#